data_d23d1c024e15b0e20148aa04bef090af
#
_entry.id   d23d1c024e15b0e20148aa04bef090af
#
_cell.length_a   1.000
_cell.length_b   1.000
_cell.length_c   1.000
_cell.angle_alpha   90.00
_cell.angle_beta   90.00
_cell.angle_gamma   90.00
#
_symmetry.space_group_name_H-M   'P 1'
#
loop_
_entity.id
_entity.type
_entity.pdbx_description
1 polymer ?
#
loop_
_entity_poly.entity_id
_entity_poly.type
_entity_poly.pdbx_seq_one_letter_code
_entity_poly.pdbx_strand_id
1 'polypeptide(L)'
;MPALEGVIVALLTPVDRDGKVDHGALRQLVERVTSRGITGVSPLGSTGEGYSLGLGQRLAVVDTVARSAPAGMPVIPGVFAHNPEQALAEIAGYAGHGATAVLVAPPSYYPLSAAEQEGYFSRLADAAALPLVLYNIPAFTKVKIAPAAAAALAAHPRVAGLKDSGRDLGYATELLDAVAAAGAAADFSVLTGTDSMLVSYLLAGARGTICANANVVPELVLAVYDAVRAGKLDDAVKLEARLRAVTAALRSGATPAAYKAAIAALGVGERWLVPPRLPLTAVETAVLVERLTALDVL
;
A
#
# COMPACT_ATOMS: atom_id res chain seq x y z
N MET A 1 12.26 -13.29 -6.73
CA MET A 1 10.83 -12.96 -6.97
C MET A 1 10.78 -12.14 -8.24
N PRO A 2 9.78 -12.29 -9.12
CA PRO A 2 9.65 -11.36 -10.25
C PRO A 2 9.50 -9.93 -9.74
N ALA A 3 9.94 -8.96 -10.56
CA ALA A 3 9.82 -7.55 -10.20
C ALA A 3 8.36 -7.17 -9.92
N LEU A 4 8.13 -6.40 -8.89
CA LEU A 4 6.80 -5.87 -8.57
C LEU A 4 6.48 -4.70 -9.50
N GLU A 5 5.39 -4.81 -10.25
CA GLU A 5 4.94 -3.76 -11.17
C GLU A 5 3.42 -3.67 -11.26
N GLY A 6 2.93 -2.60 -11.86
CA GLY A 6 1.49 -2.41 -12.07
C GLY A 6 0.77 -1.75 -10.90
N VAL A 7 -0.48 -2.12 -10.73
CA VAL A 7 -1.36 -1.56 -9.69
C VAL A 7 -1.60 -2.59 -8.60
N ILE A 8 -1.01 -2.37 -7.44
CA ILE A 8 -1.20 -3.18 -6.23
C ILE A 8 -2.13 -2.40 -5.30
N VAL A 9 -3.14 -3.05 -4.75
CA VAL A 9 -4.11 -2.39 -3.86
C VAL A 9 -3.60 -2.38 -2.43
N ALA A 10 -3.44 -1.20 -1.82
CA ALA A 10 -3.30 -1.06 -0.38
C ALA A 10 -4.66 -1.38 0.26
N LEU A 11 -4.90 -2.66 0.52
CA LEU A 11 -6.21 -3.21 0.81
C LEU A 11 -6.73 -2.73 2.17
N LEU A 12 -8.00 -2.31 2.21
CA LEU A 12 -8.73 -2.04 3.44
C LEU A 12 -8.98 -3.34 4.22
N THR A 13 -9.15 -3.20 5.54
CA THR A 13 -9.61 -4.29 6.40
C THR A 13 -11.00 -3.96 6.92
N PRO A 14 -12.08 -4.48 6.32
CA PRO A 14 -13.43 -4.31 6.86
C PRO A 14 -13.53 -4.84 8.29
N VAL A 15 -14.16 -4.07 9.17
CA VAL A 15 -14.40 -4.45 10.56
C VAL A 15 -15.84 -4.14 10.96
N ASP A 16 -16.34 -4.84 11.96
CA ASP A 16 -17.61 -4.54 12.59
C ASP A 16 -17.50 -3.34 13.57
N ARG A 17 -18.62 -3.00 14.22
CA ARG A 17 -18.69 -1.88 15.17
C ARG A 17 -17.75 -2.04 16.38
N ASP A 18 -17.42 -3.28 16.72
CA ASP A 18 -16.53 -3.60 17.85
C ASP A 18 -15.04 -3.68 17.44
N GLY A 19 -14.75 -3.42 16.17
CA GLY A 19 -13.39 -3.46 15.61
C GLY A 19 -12.90 -4.88 15.29
N LYS A 20 -13.77 -5.87 15.26
CA LYS A 20 -13.44 -7.23 14.82
C LYS A 20 -13.45 -7.30 13.29
N VAL A 21 -12.51 -8.02 12.73
CA VAL A 21 -12.40 -8.19 11.27
C VAL A 21 -13.63 -8.92 10.72
N ASP A 22 -14.28 -8.29 9.75
CA ASP A 22 -15.32 -8.93 8.93
C ASP A 22 -14.68 -9.66 7.75
N HIS A 23 -14.40 -10.95 7.95
CA HIS A 23 -13.80 -11.80 6.93
C HIS A 23 -14.71 -12.04 5.72
N GLY A 24 -16.05 -11.89 5.87
CA GLY A 24 -17.00 -11.96 4.78
C GLY A 24 -16.83 -10.78 3.82
N ALA A 25 -16.90 -9.57 4.36
CA ALA A 25 -16.68 -8.35 3.60
C ALA A 25 -15.24 -8.26 3.05
N LEU A 26 -14.24 -8.76 3.79
CA LEU A 26 -12.87 -8.80 3.31
C LEU A 26 -12.73 -9.67 2.04
N ARG A 27 -13.35 -10.86 2.01
CA ARG A 27 -13.38 -11.70 0.80
C ARG A 27 -14.04 -10.98 -0.37
N GLN A 28 -15.21 -10.37 -0.15
CA GLN A 28 -15.92 -9.60 -1.17
C GLN A 28 -15.04 -8.46 -1.72
N LEU A 29 -14.29 -7.76 -0.85
CA LEU A 29 -13.38 -6.70 -1.27
C LEU A 29 -12.24 -7.25 -2.14
N VAL A 30 -11.61 -8.36 -1.73
CA VAL A 30 -10.55 -9.00 -2.53
C VAL A 30 -11.08 -9.39 -3.90
N GLU A 31 -12.21 -10.09 -3.98
CA GLU A 31 -12.85 -10.49 -5.24
C GLU A 31 -13.18 -9.28 -6.12
N ARG A 32 -13.75 -8.22 -5.51
CA ARG A 32 -14.07 -6.98 -6.21
C ARG A 32 -12.85 -6.37 -6.88
N VAL A 33 -11.73 -6.23 -6.16
CA VAL A 33 -10.56 -5.53 -6.71
C VAL A 33 -9.76 -6.44 -7.67
N THR A 34 -9.66 -7.73 -7.38
CA THR A 34 -8.87 -8.66 -8.21
C THR A 34 -9.55 -8.96 -9.55
N SER A 35 -10.90 -8.98 -9.61
CA SER A 35 -11.63 -9.15 -10.87
C SER A 35 -11.46 -8.00 -11.86
N ARG A 36 -10.83 -6.89 -11.46
CA ARG A 36 -10.64 -5.67 -12.28
C ARG A 36 -9.27 -5.58 -12.94
N GLY A 37 -8.38 -6.58 -12.74
CA GLY A 37 -7.07 -6.64 -13.41
C GLY A 37 -5.92 -6.01 -12.63
N ILE A 38 -6.07 -5.77 -11.33
CA ILE A 38 -4.96 -5.34 -10.46
C ILE A 38 -3.89 -6.44 -10.38
N THR A 39 -2.64 -6.06 -10.12
CA THR A 39 -1.48 -6.96 -10.17
C THR A 39 -1.06 -7.51 -8.80
N GLY A 40 -1.69 -7.09 -7.72
CA GLY A 40 -1.40 -7.59 -6.37
C GLY A 40 -2.21 -6.91 -5.29
N VAL A 41 -2.16 -7.46 -4.09
CA VAL A 41 -2.85 -6.92 -2.90
C VAL A 41 -1.87 -6.75 -1.74
N SER A 42 -1.96 -5.62 -1.04
CA SER A 42 -1.15 -5.29 0.14
C SER A 42 -2.07 -5.02 1.34
N PRO A 43 -2.52 -6.08 2.05
CA PRO A 43 -3.31 -5.93 3.27
C PRO A 43 -2.47 -5.41 4.42
N LEU A 44 -3.13 -4.97 5.50
CA LEU A 44 -2.48 -4.59 6.76
C LEU A 44 -1.48 -3.43 6.66
N GLY A 45 -1.45 -2.69 5.55
CA GLY A 45 -0.75 -1.40 5.49
C GLY A 45 -1.46 -0.35 6.35
N SER A 46 -1.04 0.92 6.25
CA SER A 46 -1.69 2.02 6.98
C SER A 46 -3.18 2.17 6.61
N THR A 47 -3.52 1.94 5.33
CA THR A 47 -4.90 1.91 4.83
C THR A 47 -5.69 0.72 5.41
N GLY A 48 -5.04 -0.42 5.57
CA GLY A 48 -5.63 -1.65 6.14
C GLY A 48 -5.60 -1.70 7.67
N GLU A 49 -5.22 -0.61 8.35
CA GLU A 49 -5.19 -0.46 9.80
C GLU A 49 -4.38 -1.55 10.53
N GLY A 50 -3.39 -2.15 9.86
CA GLY A 50 -2.61 -3.27 10.40
C GLY A 50 -1.90 -2.96 11.72
N TYR A 51 -1.49 -1.69 11.92
CA TYR A 51 -0.89 -1.24 13.18
C TYR A 51 -1.83 -1.35 14.40
N SER A 52 -3.14 -1.26 14.18
CA SER A 52 -4.17 -1.26 15.24
C SER A 52 -4.75 -2.66 15.53
N LEU A 53 -4.37 -3.68 14.75
CA LEU A 53 -4.86 -5.05 14.90
C LEU A 53 -3.88 -5.91 15.70
N GLY A 54 -4.40 -6.76 16.57
CA GLY A 54 -3.61 -7.78 17.26
C GLY A 54 -3.03 -8.82 16.29
N LEU A 55 -1.92 -9.47 16.66
CA LEU A 55 -1.22 -10.43 15.78
C LEU A 55 -2.14 -11.53 15.26
N GLY A 56 -2.97 -12.13 16.11
CA GLY A 56 -3.92 -13.19 15.68
C GLY A 56 -4.89 -12.71 14.60
N GLN A 57 -5.42 -11.48 14.73
CA GLN A 57 -6.28 -10.88 13.70
C GLN A 57 -5.50 -10.61 12.40
N ARG A 58 -4.25 -10.13 12.50
CA ARG A 58 -3.40 -9.90 11.32
C ARG A 58 -3.12 -11.20 10.56
N LEU A 59 -2.80 -12.29 11.26
CA LEU A 59 -2.60 -13.60 10.65
C LEU A 59 -3.87 -14.09 9.93
N ALA A 60 -5.04 -13.95 10.58
CA ALA A 60 -6.32 -14.32 9.98
C ALA A 60 -6.68 -13.45 8.75
N VAL A 61 -6.32 -12.16 8.75
CA VAL A 61 -6.47 -11.28 7.56
C VAL A 61 -5.62 -11.78 6.42
N VAL A 62 -4.33 -12.10 6.66
CA VAL A 62 -3.44 -12.62 5.62
C VAL A 62 -3.97 -13.93 5.04
N ASP A 63 -4.39 -14.88 5.89
CA ASP A 63 -4.98 -16.16 5.45
C ASP A 63 -6.23 -15.93 4.57
N THR A 64 -7.13 -15.03 5.02
CA THR A 64 -8.34 -14.71 4.24
C THR A 64 -8.00 -14.11 2.88
N VAL A 65 -7.08 -13.14 2.84
CA VAL A 65 -6.67 -12.48 1.59
C VAL A 65 -5.98 -13.47 0.65
N ALA A 66 -5.03 -14.27 1.16
CA ALA A 66 -4.28 -15.23 0.36
C ALA A 66 -5.17 -16.32 -0.26
N ARG A 67 -6.20 -16.78 0.47
CA ARG A 67 -7.17 -17.75 -0.05
C ARG A 67 -8.18 -17.16 -1.03
N SER A 68 -8.42 -15.86 -0.98
CA SER A 68 -9.38 -15.18 -1.85
C SER A 68 -8.75 -14.57 -3.09
N ALA A 69 -7.45 -14.32 -3.06
CA ALA A 69 -6.70 -13.79 -4.20
C ALA A 69 -6.51 -14.89 -5.28
N PRO A 70 -6.50 -14.53 -6.57
CA PRO A 70 -6.15 -15.45 -7.64
C PRO A 70 -4.80 -16.14 -7.41
N ALA A 71 -4.68 -17.39 -7.81
CA ALA A 71 -3.45 -18.16 -7.68
C ALA A 71 -2.25 -17.42 -8.33
N GLY A 72 -1.15 -17.32 -7.60
CA GLY A 72 0.07 -16.62 -8.05
C GLY A 72 0.04 -15.11 -7.91
N MET A 73 -1.07 -14.50 -7.48
CA MET A 73 -1.13 -13.06 -7.22
C MET A 73 -0.30 -12.68 -5.99
N PRO A 74 0.56 -11.64 -6.06
CA PRO A 74 1.31 -11.16 -4.91
C PRO A 74 0.40 -10.71 -3.75
N VAL A 75 0.66 -11.25 -2.55
CA VAL A 75 0.05 -10.85 -1.28
C VAL A 75 1.15 -10.29 -0.38
N ILE A 76 1.13 -8.97 -0.11
CA ILE A 76 2.23 -8.21 0.48
C ILE A 76 1.74 -7.49 1.75
N PRO A 77 1.54 -8.18 2.89
CA PRO A 77 1.07 -7.57 4.13
C PRO A 77 2.06 -6.57 4.71
N GLY A 78 1.52 -5.54 5.39
CA GLY A 78 2.30 -4.55 6.12
C GLY A 78 2.84 -5.08 7.44
N VAL A 79 4.10 -4.73 7.78
CA VAL A 79 4.79 -5.00 9.03
C VAL A 79 5.19 -3.68 9.70
N PHE A 80 4.77 -3.48 10.94
CA PHE A 80 4.99 -2.25 11.74
C PHE A 80 5.55 -2.61 13.12
N ALA A 81 6.63 -3.36 13.14
CA ALA A 81 7.24 -3.82 14.39
C ALA A 81 8.16 -2.75 15.01
N HIS A 82 8.30 -2.82 16.34
CA HIS A 82 9.16 -1.90 17.08
C HIS A 82 10.64 -2.32 17.09
N ASN A 83 10.92 -3.58 16.82
CA ASN A 83 12.27 -4.15 16.81
C ASN A 83 12.38 -5.30 15.80
N PRO A 84 13.60 -5.73 15.42
CA PRO A 84 13.82 -6.79 14.44
C PRO A 84 13.22 -8.14 14.83
N GLU A 85 13.21 -8.51 16.11
CA GLU A 85 12.70 -9.81 16.57
C GLU A 85 11.19 -9.92 16.35
N GLN A 86 10.44 -8.86 16.71
CA GLN A 86 9.01 -8.79 16.44
C GLN A 86 8.71 -8.81 14.94
N ALA A 87 9.50 -8.07 14.14
CA ALA A 87 9.35 -8.06 12.69
C ALA A 87 9.53 -9.46 12.10
N LEU A 88 10.61 -10.18 12.49
CA LEU A 88 10.91 -11.52 12.00
C LEU A 88 9.83 -12.53 12.41
N ALA A 89 9.34 -12.47 13.65
CA ALA A 89 8.27 -13.35 14.12
C ALA A 89 6.96 -13.11 13.34
N GLU A 90 6.63 -11.84 13.07
CA GLU A 90 5.44 -11.47 12.28
C GLU A 90 5.59 -11.93 10.82
N ILE A 91 6.75 -11.72 10.20
CA ILE A 91 7.05 -12.16 8.83
C ILE A 91 6.96 -13.69 8.71
N ALA A 92 7.48 -14.43 9.67
CA ALA A 92 7.36 -15.89 9.71
C ALA A 92 5.90 -16.36 9.81
N GLY A 93 5.09 -15.68 10.63
CA GLY A 93 3.66 -15.90 10.71
C GLY A 93 2.96 -15.65 9.37
N TYR A 94 3.25 -14.53 8.70
CA TYR A 94 2.66 -14.22 7.39
C TYR A 94 3.06 -15.22 6.30
N ALA A 95 4.31 -15.71 6.31
CA ALA A 95 4.75 -16.76 5.39
C ALA A 95 3.90 -18.04 5.54
N GLY A 96 3.61 -18.45 6.78
CA GLY A 96 2.74 -19.60 7.06
C GLY A 96 1.28 -19.43 6.64
N HIS A 97 0.85 -18.20 6.31
CA HIS A 97 -0.52 -17.87 5.91
C HIS A 97 -0.63 -17.40 4.44
N GLY A 98 0.39 -17.66 3.61
CA GLY A 98 0.31 -17.44 2.16
C GLY A 98 0.74 -16.06 1.66
N ALA A 99 1.39 -15.24 2.49
CA ALA A 99 2.06 -14.03 2.00
C ALA A 99 3.23 -14.39 1.07
N THR A 100 3.48 -13.56 0.04
CA THR A 100 4.54 -13.77 -0.95
C THR A 100 5.74 -12.83 -0.76
N ALA A 101 5.51 -11.69 -0.12
CA ALA A 101 6.49 -10.70 0.30
C ALA A 101 5.89 -9.92 1.48
N VAL A 102 6.66 -9.00 2.07
CA VAL A 102 6.16 -8.13 3.14
C VAL A 102 6.53 -6.67 2.89
N LEU A 103 5.61 -5.75 3.26
CA LEU A 103 5.81 -4.32 3.20
C LEU A 103 6.25 -3.81 4.58
N VAL A 104 7.55 -3.52 4.77
CA VAL A 104 8.13 -3.25 6.08
C VAL A 104 8.42 -1.76 6.27
N ALA A 105 7.77 -1.15 7.26
CA ALA A 105 8.08 0.21 7.70
C ALA A 105 9.26 0.20 8.68
N PRO A 106 10.09 1.25 8.72
CA PRO A 106 11.10 1.41 9.78
C PRO A 106 10.41 1.58 11.15
N PRO A 107 11.08 1.21 12.27
CA PRO A 107 10.62 1.57 13.60
C PRO A 107 10.37 3.08 13.71
N SER A 108 9.30 3.48 14.42
CA SER A 108 8.76 4.85 14.31
C SER A 108 8.93 5.72 15.56
N TYR A 109 9.32 5.16 16.70
CA TYR A 109 9.36 5.92 17.95
C TYR A 109 10.62 6.76 18.09
N TYR A 110 11.79 6.19 17.75
CA TYR A 110 13.05 6.90 17.72
C TYR A 110 13.43 7.27 16.28
N PRO A 111 14.01 8.47 16.04
CA PRO A 111 14.59 8.81 14.74
C PRO A 111 15.77 7.88 14.47
N LEU A 112 15.88 7.40 13.22
CA LEU A 112 16.95 6.52 12.78
C LEU A 112 17.83 7.26 11.76
N SER A 113 19.15 7.19 11.95
CA SER A 113 20.14 7.56 10.94
C SER A 113 20.09 6.62 9.73
N ALA A 114 20.70 7.03 8.60
CA ALA A 114 20.76 6.19 7.41
C ALA A 114 21.46 4.83 7.68
N ALA A 115 22.54 4.83 8.47
CA ALA A 115 23.25 3.60 8.84
C ALA A 115 22.40 2.66 9.73
N GLU A 116 21.59 3.22 10.66
CA GLU A 116 20.67 2.42 11.48
C GLU A 116 19.51 1.86 10.64
N GLN A 117 19.02 2.61 9.66
CA GLN A 117 18.02 2.13 8.70
C GLN A 117 18.57 0.96 7.88
N GLU A 118 19.77 1.13 7.31
CA GLU A 118 20.45 0.07 6.55
C GLU A 118 20.68 -1.17 7.42
N GLY A 119 21.22 -1.02 8.62
CA GLY A 119 21.44 -2.12 9.55
C GLY A 119 20.15 -2.85 9.95
N TYR A 120 19.05 -2.10 10.18
CA TYR A 120 17.75 -2.69 10.48
C TYR A 120 17.23 -3.55 9.33
N PHE A 121 17.18 -2.99 8.13
CA PHE A 121 16.62 -3.70 6.97
C PHE A 121 17.52 -4.84 6.49
N SER A 122 18.86 -4.70 6.53
CA SER A 122 19.79 -5.79 6.21
C SER A 122 19.60 -6.97 7.14
N ARG A 123 19.52 -6.72 8.46
CA ARG A 123 19.26 -7.78 9.45
C ARG A 123 17.95 -8.52 9.17
N LEU A 124 16.90 -7.78 8.77
CA LEU A 124 15.64 -8.42 8.39
C LEU A 124 15.79 -9.20 7.09
N ALA A 125 16.43 -8.64 6.08
CA ALA A 125 16.60 -9.29 4.79
C ALA A 125 17.40 -10.60 4.92
N ASP A 126 18.43 -10.63 5.76
CA ASP A 126 19.25 -11.83 6.03
C ASP A 126 18.43 -12.97 6.65
N ALA A 127 17.52 -12.67 7.58
CA ALA A 127 16.84 -13.65 8.41
C ALA A 127 15.36 -13.90 8.09
N ALA A 128 14.70 -12.98 7.35
CA ALA A 128 13.26 -13.06 7.08
C ALA A 128 12.90 -14.27 6.22
N ALA A 129 11.73 -14.86 6.46
CA ALA A 129 11.18 -15.96 5.65
C ALA A 129 10.70 -15.49 4.26
N LEU A 130 10.40 -14.18 4.09
CA LEU A 130 9.84 -13.59 2.88
C LEU A 130 10.72 -12.44 2.38
N PRO A 131 10.68 -12.12 1.06
CA PRO A 131 11.28 -10.92 0.51
C PRO A 131 10.66 -9.65 1.10
N LEU A 132 11.46 -8.59 1.22
CA LEU A 132 11.08 -7.30 1.78
C LEU A 132 10.75 -6.28 0.69
N VAL A 133 9.70 -5.50 0.89
CA VAL A 133 9.45 -4.21 0.24
C VAL A 133 9.60 -3.15 1.31
N LEU A 134 10.53 -2.24 1.17
CA LEU A 134 10.76 -1.16 2.13
C LEU A 134 9.57 -0.19 2.07
N TYR A 135 9.14 0.33 3.21
CA TYR A 135 8.01 1.26 3.25
C TYR A 135 8.41 2.65 3.74
N ASN A 136 8.63 3.57 2.82
CA ASN A 136 8.84 4.98 3.13
C ASN A 136 7.51 5.70 3.33
N ILE A 137 7.17 5.99 4.60
CA ILE A 137 5.94 6.70 4.99
C ILE A 137 6.21 7.70 6.12
N PRO A 138 7.01 8.74 5.87
CA PRO A 138 7.47 9.67 6.91
C PRO A 138 6.36 10.44 7.62
N ALA A 139 5.19 10.58 6.99
CA ALA A 139 4.02 11.18 7.63
C ALA A 139 3.60 10.44 8.92
N PHE A 140 3.80 9.14 8.99
CA PHE A 140 3.44 8.30 10.15
C PHE A 140 4.65 7.86 10.95
N THR A 141 5.70 7.36 10.29
CA THR A 141 6.91 6.85 10.98
C THR A 141 7.81 7.95 11.51
N LYS A 142 7.72 9.19 10.99
CA LYS A 142 8.67 10.30 11.23
C LYS A 142 10.10 9.97 10.77
N VAL A 143 10.29 8.84 10.14
CA VAL A 143 11.56 8.40 9.55
C VAL A 143 11.41 8.40 8.04
N LYS A 144 12.26 9.14 7.33
CA LYS A 144 12.39 9.12 5.86
C LYS A 144 13.52 8.15 5.52
N ILE A 145 13.26 7.14 4.72
CA ILE A 145 14.31 6.22 4.26
C ILE A 145 15.26 6.99 3.35
N ALA A 146 16.54 7.02 3.72
CA ALA A 146 17.52 7.72 2.92
C ALA A 146 17.73 7.04 1.55
N PRO A 147 17.79 7.77 0.42
CA PRO A 147 18.05 7.18 -0.89
C PRO A 147 19.31 6.32 -0.93
N ALA A 148 20.39 6.75 -0.28
CA ALA A 148 21.63 5.99 -0.19
C ALA A 148 21.45 4.64 0.55
N ALA A 149 20.68 4.62 1.66
CA ALA A 149 20.37 3.38 2.37
C ALA A 149 19.52 2.45 1.52
N ALA A 150 18.51 2.97 0.81
CA ALA A 150 17.70 2.19 -0.11
C ALA A 150 18.52 1.60 -1.27
N ALA A 151 19.46 2.37 -1.83
CA ALA A 151 20.36 1.92 -2.89
C ALA A 151 21.31 0.80 -2.42
N ALA A 152 21.88 0.93 -1.22
CA ALA A 152 22.71 -0.13 -0.61
C ALA A 152 21.90 -1.43 -0.41
N LEU A 153 20.66 -1.30 0.07
CA LEU A 153 19.75 -2.42 0.27
C LEU A 153 19.23 -3.04 -1.03
N ALA A 154 19.18 -2.26 -2.11
CA ALA A 154 18.73 -2.74 -3.42
C ALA A 154 19.63 -3.82 -4.03
N ALA A 155 20.90 -3.91 -3.61
CA ALA A 155 21.81 -4.98 -3.97
C ALA A 155 21.51 -6.31 -3.24
N HIS A 156 20.69 -6.29 -2.19
CA HIS A 156 20.39 -7.49 -1.41
C HIS A 156 19.30 -8.33 -2.10
N PRO A 157 19.52 -9.62 -2.39
CA PRO A 157 18.62 -10.44 -3.23
C PRO A 157 17.23 -10.67 -2.61
N ARG A 158 17.05 -10.36 -1.34
CA ARG A 158 15.76 -10.48 -0.63
C ARG A 158 15.07 -9.15 -0.40
N VAL A 159 15.57 -8.05 -0.97
CA VAL A 159 14.92 -6.74 -0.95
C VAL A 159 14.37 -6.47 -2.35
N ALA A 160 13.06 -6.62 -2.51
CA ALA A 160 12.38 -6.60 -3.79
C ALA A 160 12.03 -5.18 -4.29
N GLY A 161 12.07 -4.19 -3.41
CA GLY A 161 11.72 -2.83 -3.79
C GLY A 161 11.44 -1.89 -2.62
N LEU A 162 10.93 -0.72 -2.97
CA LEU A 162 10.49 0.29 -2.01
C LEU A 162 9.15 0.90 -2.46
N LYS A 163 8.21 0.99 -1.52
CA LYS A 163 7.00 1.83 -1.66
C LYS A 163 7.27 3.19 -1.08
N ASP A 164 7.10 4.25 -1.88
CA ASP A 164 7.21 5.63 -1.41
C ASP A 164 5.84 6.32 -1.26
N SER A 165 5.51 6.72 -0.05
CA SER A 165 4.34 7.53 0.31
C SER A 165 4.72 8.94 0.82
N GLY A 166 5.93 9.39 0.52
CA GLY A 166 6.47 10.68 0.97
C GLY A 166 5.87 11.90 0.27
N ARG A 167 5.25 11.73 -0.90
CA ARG A 167 4.67 12.80 -1.75
C ARG A 167 5.69 13.85 -2.18
N ASP A 168 6.92 13.42 -2.40
CA ASP A 168 8.06 14.27 -2.77
C ASP A 168 8.69 13.69 -4.04
N LEU A 169 8.41 14.31 -5.19
CA LEU A 169 8.95 13.85 -6.47
C LEU A 169 10.47 14.01 -6.55
N GLY A 170 11.02 15.04 -5.90
CA GLY A 170 12.46 15.23 -5.82
C GLY A 170 13.14 14.06 -5.11
N TYR A 171 12.57 13.63 -3.97
CA TYR A 171 13.04 12.42 -3.30
C TYR A 171 12.89 11.16 -4.18
N ALA A 172 11.77 11.03 -4.89
CA ALA A 172 11.55 9.86 -5.74
C ALA A 172 12.56 9.75 -6.88
N THR A 173 12.91 10.88 -7.51
CA THR A 173 13.94 10.92 -8.56
C THR A 173 15.33 10.63 -7.99
N GLU A 174 15.69 11.23 -6.86
CA GLU A 174 16.95 10.94 -6.16
C GLU A 174 17.08 9.45 -5.81
N LEU A 175 15.99 8.83 -5.31
CA LEU A 175 15.94 7.40 -5.01
C LEU A 175 16.15 6.56 -6.27
N LEU A 176 15.46 6.86 -7.36
CA LEU A 176 15.56 6.12 -8.63
C LEU A 176 16.97 6.22 -9.20
N ASP A 177 17.57 7.40 -9.18
CA ASP A 177 18.96 7.64 -9.64
C ASP A 177 19.95 6.86 -8.77
N ALA A 178 19.80 6.88 -7.45
CA ALA A 178 20.66 6.13 -6.53
C ALA A 178 20.57 4.60 -6.76
N VAL A 179 19.37 4.07 -6.96
CA VAL A 179 19.16 2.64 -7.27
C VAL A 179 19.76 2.28 -8.63
N ALA A 180 19.61 3.14 -9.64
CA ALA A 180 20.22 2.94 -10.96
C ALA A 180 21.75 2.97 -10.89
N ALA A 181 22.34 3.91 -10.17
CA ALA A 181 23.78 4.01 -9.95
C ALA A 181 24.37 2.79 -9.21
N ALA A 182 23.58 2.15 -8.34
CA ALA A 182 23.93 0.89 -7.69
C ALA A 182 23.81 -0.34 -8.60
N GLY A 183 23.37 -0.19 -9.87
CA GLY A 183 23.16 -1.30 -10.79
C GLY A 183 21.95 -2.18 -10.48
N ALA A 184 21.07 -1.77 -9.56
CA ALA A 184 19.98 -2.58 -9.05
C ALA A 184 18.62 -2.30 -9.73
N ALA A 185 18.57 -1.40 -10.73
CA ALA A 185 17.32 -0.97 -11.36
C ALA A 185 16.53 -2.10 -12.03
N ALA A 186 17.16 -3.22 -12.38
CA ALA A 186 16.48 -4.37 -12.98
C ALA A 186 15.67 -5.18 -11.95
N ASP A 187 16.16 -5.31 -10.72
CA ASP A 187 15.64 -6.23 -9.72
C ASP A 187 14.90 -5.53 -8.56
N PHE A 188 15.15 -4.23 -8.37
CA PHE A 188 14.53 -3.44 -7.32
C PHE A 188 13.39 -2.57 -7.87
N SER A 189 12.18 -2.74 -7.33
CA SER A 189 10.99 -2.02 -7.77
C SER A 189 10.72 -0.78 -6.91
N VAL A 190 10.74 0.41 -7.50
CA VAL A 190 10.20 1.60 -6.85
C VAL A 190 8.72 1.74 -7.20
N LEU A 191 7.87 1.81 -6.18
CA LEU A 191 6.41 1.90 -6.30
C LEU A 191 5.91 3.15 -5.57
N THR A 192 5.04 3.93 -6.19
CA THR A 192 4.42 5.06 -5.48
C THR A 192 3.29 4.59 -4.57
N GLY A 193 3.15 5.23 -3.41
CA GLY A 193 1.96 5.15 -2.55
C GLY A 193 1.09 6.40 -2.65
N THR A 194 1.35 7.26 -3.65
CA THR A 194 0.68 8.55 -3.82
C THR A 194 -0.15 8.57 -5.09
N ASP A 195 -1.43 8.23 -4.97
CA ASP A 195 -2.37 8.12 -6.10
C ASP A 195 -2.42 9.36 -6.99
N SER A 196 -2.27 10.55 -6.41
CA SER A 196 -2.37 11.84 -7.12
C SER A 196 -1.10 12.25 -7.89
N MET A 197 -0.08 11.40 -7.91
CA MET A 197 1.21 11.65 -8.58
C MET A 197 1.66 10.41 -9.39
N LEU A 198 0.73 9.53 -9.74
CA LEU A 198 1.05 8.26 -10.41
C LEU A 198 1.76 8.49 -11.75
N VAL A 199 1.25 9.41 -12.58
CA VAL A 199 1.88 9.75 -13.87
C VAL A 199 3.31 10.23 -13.68
N SER A 200 3.53 11.16 -12.76
CA SER A 200 4.88 11.72 -12.52
C SER A 200 5.87 10.65 -12.04
N TYR A 201 5.46 9.75 -11.15
CA TYR A 201 6.31 8.65 -10.68
C TYR A 201 6.63 7.65 -11.79
N LEU A 202 5.64 7.28 -12.61
CA LEU A 202 5.85 6.36 -13.73
C LEU A 202 6.80 6.95 -14.78
N LEU A 203 6.65 8.23 -15.10
CA LEU A 203 7.56 8.94 -16.02
C LEU A 203 8.97 9.09 -15.47
N ALA A 204 9.12 9.21 -14.15
CA ALA A 204 10.42 9.21 -13.50
C ALA A 204 11.09 7.82 -13.45
N GLY A 205 10.38 6.73 -13.78
CA GLY A 205 10.93 5.37 -13.81
C GLY A 205 10.39 4.42 -12.74
N ALA A 206 9.41 4.84 -11.93
CA ALA A 206 8.73 3.92 -11.02
C ALA A 206 7.99 2.83 -11.81
N ARG A 207 7.88 1.61 -11.24
CA ARG A 207 7.28 0.46 -11.91
C ARG A 207 5.77 0.34 -11.70
N GLY A 208 5.21 1.07 -10.76
CA GLY A 208 3.78 0.99 -10.45
C GLY A 208 3.43 1.69 -9.14
N THR A 209 2.35 1.21 -8.55
CA THR A 209 1.81 1.80 -7.31
C THR A 209 1.33 0.74 -6.32
N ILE A 210 1.42 1.06 -5.03
CA ILE A 210 0.65 0.38 -3.96
C ILE A 210 -0.29 1.42 -3.37
N CYS A 211 -1.53 1.48 -3.86
CA CYS A 211 -2.42 2.62 -3.67
C CYS A 211 -3.73 2.29 -2.97
N ALA A 212 -4.30 3.29 -2.29
CA ALA A 212 -5.56 3.16 -1.57
C ALA A 212 -6.79 3.34 -2.47
N ASN A 213 -6.71 4.19 -3.50
CA ASN A 213 -7.85 4.49 -4.38
C ASN A 213 -8.37 3.26 -5.12
N ALA A 214 -7.52 2.28 -5.38
CA ALA A 214 -7.91 1.04 -6.04
C ALA A 214 -8.86 0.15 -5.21
N ASN A 215 -9.12 0.43 -3.93
CA ASN A 215 -10.24 -0.17 -3.20
C ASN A 215 -11.61 0.33 -3.71
N VAL A 216 -11.67 1.56 -4.21
CA VAL A 216 -12.92 2.24 -4.61
C VAL A 216 -13.04 2.32 -6.13
N VAL A 217 -11.98 2.77 -6.81
CA VAL A 217 -11.94 3.03 -8.27
C VAL A 217 -10.75 2.32 -8.94
N PRO A 218 -10.65 0.97 -8.85
CA PRO A 218 -9.53 0.22 -9.43
C PRO A 218 -9.37 0.46 -10.93
N GLU A 219 -10.48 0.57 -11.67
CA GLU A 219 -10.47 0.79 -13.13
C GLU A 219 -9.84 2.14 -13.51
N LEU A 220 -10.09 3.18 -12.72
CA LEU A 220 -9.52 4.50 -12.99
C LEU A 220 -8.00 4.52 -12.73
N VAL A 221 -7.54 3.84 -11.66
CA VAL A 221 -6.11 3.72 -11.37
C VAL A 221 -5.40 2.93 -12.47
N LEU A 222 -5.99 1.81 -12.90
CA LEU A 222 -5.48 1.00 -14.02
C LEU A 222 -5.43 1.81 -15.31
N ALA A 223 -6.50 2.55 -15.63
CA ALA A 223 -6.53 3.37 -16.85
C ALA A 223 -5.39 4.43 -16.86
N VAL A 224 -5.07 5.06 -15.71
CA VAL A 224 -3.92 5.97 -15.61
C VAL A 224 -2.62 5.22 -15.86
N TYR A 225 -2.42 4.07 -15.21
CA TYR A 225 -1.22 3.26 -15.37
C TYR A 225 -1.04 2.82 -16.84
N ASP A 226 -2.07 2.25 -17.44
CA ASP A 226 -2.04 1.73 -18.81
C ASP A 226 -1.82 2.83 -19.84
N ALA A 227 -2.41 4.01 -19.64
CA ALA A 227 -2.21 5.16 -20.53
C ALA A 227 -0.74 5.61 -20.55
N VAL A 228 -0.07 5.67 -19.37
CA VAL A 228 1.38 5.96 -19.30
C VAL A 228 2.19 4.88 -19.99
N ARG A 229 1.90 3.60 -19.71
CA ARG A 229 2.61 2.45 -20.31
C ARG A 229 2.46 2.39 -21.83
N ALA A 230 1.32 2.84 -22.34
CA ALA A 230 1.05 2.94 -23.78
C ALA A 230 1.59 4.24 -24.43
N GLY A 231 2.24 5.13 -23.70
CA GLY A 231 2.72 6.42 -24.20
C GLY A 231 1.63 7.46 -24.49
N LYS A 232 0.39 7.22 -24.05
CA LYS A 232 -0.77 8.12 -24.23
C LYS A 232 -0.81 9.19 -23.14
N LEU A 233 0.17 10.09 -23.14
CA LEU A 233 0.40 11.02 -22.02
C LEU A 233 -0.73 12.02 -21.82
N ASP A 234 -1.35 12.53 -22.90
CA ASP A 234 -2.51 13.45 -22.81
C ASP A 234 -3.71 12.78 -22.12
N ASP A 235 -3.95 11.50 -22.41
CA ASP A 235 -5.00 10.72 -21.75
C ASP A 235 -4.63 10.43 -20.30
N ALA A 236 -3.38 10.06 -20.03
CA ALA A 236 -2.89 9.82 -18.67
C ALA A 236 -3.07 11.04 -17.76
N VAL A 237 -2.75 12.25 -18.25
CA VAL A 237 -2.92 13.50 -17.50
C VAL A 237 -4.39 13.80 -17.21
N LYS A 238 -5.30 13.58 -18.18
CA LYS A 238 -6.76 13.76 -17.99
C LYS A 238 -7.31 12.75 -16.96
N LEU A 239 -6.92 11.47 -17.08
CA LEU A 239 -7.34 10.42 -16.16
C LEU A 239 -6.81 10.67 -14.75
N GLU A 240 -5.55 11.09 -14.60
CA GLU A 240 -4.99 11.45 -13.29
C GLU A 240 -5.67 12.69 -12.70
N ALA A 241 -6.10 13.67 -13.51
CA ALA A 241 -6.88 14.81 -13.01
C ALA A 241 -8.21 14.33 -12.39
N ARG A 242 -8.91 13.37 -13.03
CA ARG A 242 -10.10 12.73 -12.47
C ARG A 242 -9.75 11.93 -11.20
N LEU A 243 -8.66 11.16 -11.20
CA LEU A 243 -8.19 10.43 -10.03
C LEU A 243 -7.86 11.36 -8.85
N ARG A 244 -7.28 12.55 -9.11
CA ARG A 244 -7.04 13.57 -8.08
C ARG A 244 -8.34 14.11 -7.46
N ALA A 245 -9.38 14.30 -8.24
CA ALA A 245 -10.69 14.73 -7.72
C ALA A 245 -11.30 13.65 -6.80
N VAL A 246 -11.27 12.39 -7.19
CA VAL A 246 -11.69 11.25 -6.35
C VAL A 246 -10.82 11.16 -5.09
N THR A 247 -9.51 11.30 -5.22
CA THR A 247 -8.58 11.30 -4.08
C THR A 247 -8.91 12.42 -3.08
N ALA A 248 -9.26 13.61 -3.57
CA ALA A 248 -9.63 14.74 -2.71
C ALA A 248 -10.91 14.45 -1.92
N ALA A 249 -11.91 13.82 -2.53
CA ALA A 249 -13.12 13.37 -1.82
C ALA A 249 -12.78 12.30 -0.76
N LEU A 250 -11.98 11.28 -1.10
CA LEU A 250 -11.60 10.18 -0.22
C LEU A 250 -10.62 10.56 0.91
N ARG A 251 -10.11 11.79 0.92
CA ARG A 251 -9.30 12.35 2.02
C ARG A 251 -10.14 13.11 3.06
N SER A 252 -11.45 13.10 2.96
CA SER A 252 -12.33 13.63 4.00
C SER A 252 -12.15 12.82 5.29
N GLY A 253 -11.98 13.51 6.41
CA GLY A 253 -11.70 12.88 7.70
C GLY A 253 -10.32 12.21 7.82
N ALA A 254 -10.13 11.44 8.87
CA ALA A 254 -8.89 10.72 9.11
C ALA A 254 -8.83 9.44 8.25
N THR A 255 -7.74 9.26 7.50
CA THR A 255 -7.52 8.00 6.73
C THR A 255 -7.54 6.78 7.66
N PRO A 256 -8.29 5.67 7.36
CA PRO A 256 -9.01 5.42 6.11
C PRO A 256 -10.54 5.66 6.19
N ALA A 257 -11.05 6.54 7.07
CA ALA A 257 -12.48 6.66 7.35
C ALA A 257 -13.34 6.86 6.09
N ALA A 258 -12.95 7.78 5.20
CA ALA A 258 -13.68 8.03 3.96
C ALA A 258 -13.63 6.82 3.00
N TYR A 259 -12.51 6.12 2.92
CA TYR A 259 -12.39 4.91 2.12
C TYR A 259 -13.33 3.81 2.59
N LYS A 260 -13.42 3.59 3.93
CA LYS A 260 -14.37 2.60 4.49
C LYS A 260 -15.82 3.00 4.26
N ALA A 261 -16.15 4.28 4.41
CA ALA A 261 -17.49 4.78 4.09
C ALA A 261 -17.81 4.61 2.59
N ALA A 262 -16.84 4.82 1.70
CA ALA A 262 -17.02 4.65 0.26
C ALA A 262 -17.24 3.17 -0.13
N ILE A 263 -16.45 2.22 0.39
CA ILE A 263 -16.67 0.79 0.08
C ILE A 263 -17.98 0.28 0.69
N ALA A 264 -18.41 0.80 1.85
CA ALA A 264 -19.71 0.49 2.44
C ALA A 264 -20.86 1.00 1.53
N ALA A 265 -20.74 2.20 0.94
CA ALA A 265 -21.69 2.70 -0.04
C ALA A 265 -21.71 1.85 -1.34
N LEU A 266 -20.59 1.22 -1.69
CA LEU A 266 -20.48 0.23 -2.78
C LEU A 266 -20.98 -1.18 -2.40
N GLY A 267 -21.53 -1.35 -1.20
CA GLY A 267 -22.09 -2.62 -0.73
C GLY A 267 -21.07 -3.59 -0.12
N VAL A 268 -19.87 -3.13 0.24
CA VAL A 268 -18.83 -3.98 0.82
C VAL A 268 -18.56 -3.58 2.27
N GLY A 269 -18.99 -4.43 3.21
CA GLY A 269 -18.77 -4.23 4.64
C GLY A 269 -19.46 -3.00 5.21
N GLU A 270 -18.93 -2.50 6.32
CA GLU A 270 -19.42 -1.34 7.03
C GLU A 270 -18.34 -0.26 7.17
N ARG A 271 -18.74 0.95 7.60
CA ARG A 271 -17.85 2.13 7.70
C ARG A 271 -16.95 2.16 8.94
N TRP A 272 -17.00 1.15 9.80
CA TRP A 272 -16.30 1.14 11.09
C TRP A 272 -14.78 1.04 10.94
N LEU A 273 -14.07 1.68 11.88
CA LEU A 273 -12.62 1.62 12.00
C LEU A 273 -12.22 0.81 13.23
N VAL A 274 -10.98 0.33 13.23
CA VAL A 274 -10.39 -0.27 14.43
C VAL A 274 -10.22 0.81 15.51
N PRO A 275 -10.77 0.62 16.72
CA PRO A 275 -10.59 1.58 17.82
C PRO A 275 -9.10 1.86 18.12
N PRO A 276 -8.75 3.08 18.58
CA PRO A 276 -9.61 4.17 19.04
C PRO A 276 -10.07 5.12 17.92
N ARG A 277 -9.87 4.78 16.65
CA ARG A 277 -10.21 5.64 15.51
C ARG A 277 -11.73 5.67 15.30
N LEU A 278 -12.24 6.84 14.88
CA LEU A 278 -13.67 7.06 14.69
C LEU A 278 -14.01 7.06 13.20
N PRO A 279 -15.15 6.45 12.80
CA PRO A 279 -15.66 6.55 11.44
C PRO A 279 -16.16 7.97 11.16
N LEU A 280 -16.41 8.28 9.88
CA LEU A 280 -17.13 9.50 9.52
C LEU A 280 -18.51 9.52 10.20
N THR A 281 -18.96 10.70 10.61
CA THR A 281 -20.34 10.92 11.07
C THR A 281 -21.33 10.66 9.93
N ALA A 282 -22.62 10.58 10.25
CA ALA A 282 -23.66 10.42 9.24
C ALA A 282 -23.69 11.60 8.24
N VAL A 283 -23.47 12.81 8.73
CA VAL A 283 -23.43 14.03 7.88
C VAL A 283 -22.21 13.99 6.96
N GLU A 284 -21.02 13.72 7.49
CA GLU A 284 -19.79 13.59 6.68
C GLU A 284 -19.89 12.48 5.64
N THR A 285 -20.52 11.35 6.00
CA THR A 285 -20.77 10.24 5.08
C THR A 285 -21.69 10.65 3.95
N ALA A 286 -22.78 11.38 4.24
CA ALA A 286 -23.70 11.89 3.21
C ALA A 286 -23.00 12.84 2.23
N VAL A 287 -22.19 13.77 2.73
CA VAL A 287 -21.38 14.68 1.91
C VAL A 287 -20.36 13.91 1.05
N LEU A 288 -19.72 12.87 1.60
CA LEU A 288 -18.81 12.02 0.83
C LEU A 288 -19.54 11.31 -0.31
N VAL A 289 -20.70 10.69 -0.02
CA VAL A 289 -21.52 9.98 -1.03
C VAL A 289 -21.94 10.93 -2.14
N GLU A 290 -22.46 12.12 -1.81
CA GLU A 290 -22.81 13.14 -2.79
C GLU A 290 -21.64 13.51 -3.70
N ARG A 291 -20.46 13.74 -3.13
CA ARG A 291 -19.24 14.06 -3.90
C ARG A 291 -18.81 12.92 -4.82
N LEU A 292 -18.86 11.68 -4.33
CA LEU A 292 -18.48 10.51 -5.13
C LEU A 292 -19.49 10.23 -6.24
N THR A 293 -20.79 10.45 -5.99
CA THR A 293 -21.83 10.39 -7.03
C THR A 293 -21.62 11.46 -8.10
N ALA A 294 -21.30 12.70 -7.73
CA ALA A 294 -20.98 13.76 -8.68
C ALA A 294 -19.72 13.50 -9.52
N LEU A 295 -18.87 12.55 -9.10
CA LEU A 295 -17.67 12.09 -9.81
C LEU A 295 -17.88 10.77 -10.57
N ASP A 296 -19.12 10.29 -10.69
CA ASP A 296 -19.49 9.00 -11.29
C ASP A 296 -18.73 7.81 -10.67
N VAL A 297 -18.59 7.80 -9.35
CA VAL A 297 -17.95 6.72 -8.59
C VAL A 297 -18.98 5.81 -7.90
N LEU A 298 -20.11 6.40 -7.47
CA LEU A 298 -21.24 5.74 -6.80
C LEU A 298 -22.53 5.88 -7.59
#